data_424a1f878ef52339b170ebae79b835de
#
_entry.id   424a1f878ef52339b170ebae79b835de
#
_cell.length_a   1.000
_cell.length_b   1.000
_cell.length_c   1.000
_cell.angle_alpha   90.00
_cell.angle_beta   90.00
_cell.angle_gamma   90.00
#
_symmetry.space_group_name_H-M   'P 1'
#
loop_
_entity.id
_entity.type
_entity.pdbx_description
1 polymer ?
#
loop_
_entity_poly.entity_id
_entity_poly.type
_entity_poly.pdbx_seq_one_letter_code
_entity_poly.pdbx_strand_id
1 'polypeptide(L)'
;MISREPIYAALFDLVSGAAPFVTVERRLRHWSDVAPTEQPALYMTQKAETASVKALGAPVVWTLSVELYLYVHSSDPYQAPATILNPLVDAVEAALAPAAVTGLQDFGLPGMVQHAYIAGRIETDEGVLGDQAVAIVPIEILCL
;
A
#
# COMPACT_ATOMS: atom_id res chain seq x y z
N MET A 1 9.54 -7.17 -21.25
CA MET A 1 8.34 -7.79 -20.62
C MET A 1 8.52 -7.82 -19.11
N ILE A 2 7.52 -7.46 -18.36
CA ILE A 2 7.55 -7.53 -16.90
C ILE A 2 6.88 -8.81 -16.41
N SER A 3 7.31 -9.28 -15.23
CA SER A 3 6.64 -10.37 -14.52
C SER A 3 5.85 -9.75 -13.37
N ARG A 4 4.56 -9.61 -13.53
CA ARG A 4 3.70 -8.84 -12.63
C ARG A 4 3.59 -9.45 -11.23
N GLU A 5 3.28 -10.73 -11.15
CA GLU A 5 3.01 -11.34 -9.85
C GLU A 5 4.19 -11.25 -8.87
N PRO A 6 5.45 -11.51 -9.26
CA PRO A 6 6.56 -11.31 -8.34
C PRO A 6 6.69 -9.87 -7.82
N ILE A 7 6.37 -8.88 -8.65
CA ILE A 7 6.43 -7.47 -8.25
C ILE A 7 5.36 -7.16 -7.21
N TYR A 8 4.10 -7.53 -7.48
CA TYR A 8 3.00 -7.28 -6.53
C TYR A 8 3.20 -8.08 -5.23
N ALA A 9 3.65 -9.32 -5.32
CA ALA A 9 3.95 -10.14 -4.15
C ALA A 9 5.05 -9.52 -3.29
N ALA A 10 6.10 -8.97 -3.91
CA ALA A 10 7.19 -8.33 -3.18
C ALA A 10 6.71 -7.08 -2.43
N LEU A 11 5.86 -6.25 -3.04
CA LEU A 11 5.24 -5.12 -2.35
C LEU A 11 4.39 -5.61 -1.18
N PHE A 12 3.54 -6.61 -1.42
CA PHE A 12 2.67 -7.15 -0.38
C PHE A 12 3.47 -7.66 0.83
N ASP A 13 4.53 -8.42 0.59
CA ASP A 13 5.39 -8.92 1.66
C ASP A 13 6.03 -7.77 2.45
N LEU A 14 6.49 -6.75 1.75
CA LEU A 14 7.13 -5.58 2.38
C LEU A 14 6.17 -4.85 3.30
N VAL A 15 4.97 -4.52 2.84
CA VAL A 15 4.00 -3.76 3.63
C VAL A 15 3.33 -4.60 4.71
N SER A 16 3.17 -5.90 4.49
CA SER A 16 2.62 -6.82 5.49
C SER A 16 3.46 -6.87 6.77
N GLY A 17 4.75 -6.72 6.65
CA GLY A 17 5.69 -6.69 7.78
C GLY A 17 5.90 -5.32 8.40
N ALA A 18 5.26 -4.26 7.87
CA ALA A 18 5.52 -2.89 8.32
C ALA A 18 5.02 -2.60 9.74
N ALA A 19 3.95 -3.27 10.15
CA ALA A 19 3.32 -3.08 11.46
C ALA A 19 2.65 -4.39 11.90
N PRO A 20 2.27 -4.53 13.18
CA PRO A 20 1.62 -5.76 13.68
C PRO A 20 0.14 -5.84 13.26
N PHE A 21 -0.11 -5.94 11.96
CA PHE A 21 -1.46 -6.16 11.44
C PHE A 21 -1.97 -7.52 11.87
N VAL A 22 -3.24 -7.58 12.29
CA VAL A 22 -3.91 -8.85 12.61
C VAL A 22 -4.31 -9.59 11.33
N THR A 23 -4.76 -8.83 10.33
CA THR A 23 -5.16 -9.38 9.03
C THR A 23 -4.39 -8.68 7.93
N VAL A 24 -3.80 -9.46 7.02
CA VAL A 24 -3.15 -8.95 5.79
C VAL A 24 -3.60 -9.84 4.63
N GLU A 25 -4.27 -9.25 3.63
CA GLU A 25 -4.83 -9.99 2.50
C GLU A 25 -4.76 -9.17 1.22
N ARG A 26 -4.69 -9.86 0.09
CA ARG A 26 -4.77 -9.22 -1.23
C ARG A 26 -6.21 -9.15 -1.76
N ARG A 27 -7.13 -9.85 -1.11
CA ARG A 27 -8.55 -9.80 -1.45
C ARG A 27 -9.24 -8.81 -0.50
N LEU A 28 -9.61 -7.65 -1.05
CA LEU A 28 -10.27 -6.60 -0.27
C LEU A 28 -11.60 -7.08 0.27
N ARG A 29 -11.83 -6.85 1.56
CA ARG A 29 -13.14 -6.99 2.20
C ARG A 29 -13.70 -5.61 2.51
N HIS A 30 -15.02 -5.47 2.42
CA HIS A 30 -15.69 -4.24 2.83
C HIS A 30 -15.45 -3.99 4.33
N TRP A 31 -15.28 -2.73 4.71
CA TRP A 31 -14.96 -2.40 6.11
C TRP A 31 -15.98 -2.96 7.10
N SER A 32 -17.28 -3.03 6.74
CA SER A 32 -18.33 -3.55 7.59
C SER A 32 -18.24 -5.06 7.82
N ASP A 33 -17.51 -5.78 6.98
CA ASP A 33 -17.33 -7.23 7.06
C ASP A 33 -16.06 -7.63 7.83
N VAL A 34 -15.32 -6.65 8.34
CA VAL A 34 -14.09 -6.87 9.09
C VAL A 34 -14.37 -6.63 10.57
N ALA A 35 -14.31 -7.71 11.36
CA ALA A 35 -14.58 -7.62 12.80
C ALA A 35 -13.49 -6.84 13.53
N PRO A 36 -13.82 -6.19 14.67
CA PRO A 36 -12.81 -5.51 15.49
C PRO A 36 -11.61 -6.38 15.87
N THR A 37 -11.84 -7.68 16.10
CA THR A 37 -10.79 -8.64 16.44
C THR A 37 -9.87 -8.98 15.27
N GLU A 38 -10.26 -8.64 14.04
CA GLU A 38 -9.47 -8.82 12.83
C GLU A 38 -8.65 -7.56 12.47
N GLN A 39 -8.76 -6.52 13.27
CA GLN A 39 -8.09 -5.24 13.04
C GLN A 39 -6.94 -5.03 14.04
N PRO A 40 -5.91 -4.25 13.70
CA PRO A 40 -5.76 -3.51 12.45
C PRO A 40 -5.55 -4.46 11.26
N ALA A 41 -6.15 -4.10 10.13
CA ALA A 41 -6.11 -4.91 8.92
C ALA A 41 -5.50 -4.13 7.76
N LEU A 42 -4.75 -4.83 6.90
CA LEU A 42 -4.19 -4.28 5.68
C LEU A 42 -4.64 -5.12 4.50
N TYR A 43 -5.17 -4.45 3.48
CA TYR A 43 -5.54 -5.06 2.20
C TYR A 43 -4.81 -4.36 1.07
N MET A 44 -4.33 -5.12 0.10
CA MET A 44 -3.66 -4.59 -1.08
C MET A 44 -4.48 -4.91 -2.33
N THR A 45 -4.80 -3.89 -3.13
CA THR A 45 -5.50 -4.06 -4.40
C THR A 45 -4.70 -3.48 -5.55
N GLN A 46 -4.71 -4.20 -6.68
CA GLN A 46 -4.19 -3.67 -7.93
C GLN A 46 -5.23 -2.75 -8.53
N LYS A 47 -4.82 -1.56 -8.99
CA LYS A 47 -5.75 -0.55 -9.52
C LYS A 47 -5.61 -0.32 -11.00
N ALA A 48 -4.40 -0.03 -11.46
CA ALA A 48 -4.16 0.31 -12.86
C ALA A 48 -2.74 -0.03 -13.27
N GLU A 49 -2.55 -0.22 -14.55
CA GLU A 49 -1.23 -0.32 -15.15
C GLU A 49 -1.18 0.61 -16.35
N THR A 50 -0.15 1.43 -16.43
CA THR A 50 0.04 2.38 -17.51
C THR A 50 1.27 2.04 -18.31
N ALA A 51 1.09 1.84 -19.61
CA ALA A 51 2.16 1.60 -20.55
C ALA A 51 2.59 2.92 -21.19
N SER A 52 3.90 3.12 -21.30
CA SER A 52 4.45 4.27 -22.04
C SER A 52 5.64 3.84 -22.89
N VAL A 53 5.83 4.54 -24.01
CA VAL A 53 6.96 4.34 -24.93
C VAL A 53 7.67 5.67 -25.08
N LYS A 54 8.95 5.72 -24.70
CA LYS A 54 9.72 6.96 -24.71
C LYS A 54 10.07 7.44 -26.12
N ALA A 55 10.22 6.48 -27.04
CA ALA A 55 10.54 6.77 -28.43
C ALA A 55 10.07 5.63 -29.31
N LEU A 56 9.87 5.89 -30.60
CA LEU A 56 9.52 4.85 -31.56
C LEU A 56 10.60 3.74 -31.58
N GLY A 57 10.17 2.50 -31.43
CA GLY A 57 11.08 1.34 -31.35
C GLY A 57 11.67 1.06 -29.97
N ALA A 58 11.45 1.94 -29.00
CA ALA A 58 11.86 1.69 -27.60
C ALA A 58 10.93 0.67 -26.93
N PRO A 59 11.42 -0.08 -25.94
CA PRO A 59 10.56 -0.99 -25.18
C PRO A 59 9.50 -0.24 -24.40
N VAL A 60 8.38 -0.91 -24.17
CA VAL A 60 7.29 -0.40 -23.31
C VAL A 60 7.77 -0.35 -21.87
N VAL A 61 7.53 0.78 -21.21
CA VAL A 61 7.77 0.96 -19.77
C VAL A 61 6.43 0.97 -19.05
N TRP A 62 6.35 0.21 -17.96
CA TRP A 62 5.14 0.06 -17.18
C TRP A 62 5.21 0.80 -15.85
N THR A 63 4.11 1.46 -15.50
CA THR A 63 3.85 1.98 -14.16
C THR A 63 2.65 1.25 -13.59
N LEU A 64 2.85 0.60 -12.45
CA LEU A 64 1.80 -0.17 -11.78
C LEU A 64 1.26 0.68 -10.62
N SER A 65 -0.06 0.76 -10.50
CA SER A 65 -0.73 1.48 -9.42
C SER A 65 -1.43 0.52 -8.49
N VAL A 66 -1.20 0.69 -7.20
CA VAL A 66 -1.72 -0.15 -6.13
C VAL A 66 -2.35 0.76 -5.07
N GLU A 67 -3.40 0.29 -4.42
CA GLU A 67 -3.92 0.92 -3.21
C GLU A 67 -3.83 -0.04 -2.04
N LEU A 68 -3.36 0.50 -0.91
CA LEU A 68 -3.42 -0.18 0.38
C LEU A 68 -4.59 0.36 1.18
N TYR A 69 -5.40 -0.54 1.73
CA TYR A 69 -6.51 -0.21 2.62
C TYR A 69 -6.12 -0.60 4.03
N LEU A 70 -6.12 0.37 4.94
CA LEU A 70 -5.82 0.16 6.36
C LEU A 70 -7.10 0.37 7.15
N TYR A 71 -7.54 -0.65 7.88
CA TYR A 71 -8.72 -0.57 8.74
C TYR A 71 -8.31 -0.64 10.20
N VAL A 72 -8.82 0.31 10.99
CA VAL A 72 -8.64 0.32 12.45
C VAL A 72 -9.99 0.46 13.14
N HIS A 73 -10.06 0.00 14.37
CA HIS A 73 -11.24 0.07 15.22
C HIS A 73 -10.88 0.71 16.56
N SER A 74 -11.73 1.61 17.02
CA SER A 74 -11.62 2.18 18.36
C SER A 74 -13.02 2.25 18.98
N SER A 75 -13.23 1.52 20.07
CA SER A 75 -14.49 1.57 20.83
C SER A 75 -14.51 2.65 21.89
N ASP A 76 -13.38 3.31 22.15
CA ASP A 76 -13.30 4.41 23.12
C ASP A 76 -13.88 5.68 22.52
N PRO A 77 -15.01 6.21 23.03
CA PRO A 77 -15.65 7.42 22.48
C PRO A 77 -14.81 8.69 22.65
N TYR A 78 -13.77 8.64 23.48
CA TYR A 78 -12.86 9.77 23.72
C TYR A 78 -11.56 9.67 22.93
N GLN A 79 -11.36 8.58 22.19
CA GLN A 79 -10.17 8.38 21.36
C GLN A 79 -10.52 8.58 19.88
N ALA A 80 -9.86 9.54 19.24
CA ALA A 80 -9.98 9.69 17.80
C ALA A 80 -9.37 8.47 17.09
N PRO A 81 -10.11 7.77 16.20
CA PRO A 81 -9.55 6.62 15.48
C PRO A 81 -8.29 6.92 14.68
N ALA A 82 -8.12 8.16 14.24
CA ALA A 82 -6.91 8.59 13.55
C ALA A 82 -5.65 8.43 14.41
N THR A 83 -5.76 8.49 15.73
CA THR A 83 -4.59 8.28 16.61
C THR A 83 -4.06 6.86 16.56
N ILE A 84 -4.89 5.90 16.15
CA ILE A 84 -4.49 4.51 15.93
C ILE A 84 -4.03 4.34 14.47
N LEU A 85 -4.68 5.01 13.55
CA LEU A 85 -4.44 4.89 12.11
C LEU A 85 -3.11 5.54 11.69
N ASN A 86 -2.81 6.73 12.19
CA ASN A 86 -1.62 7.49 11.78
C ASN A 86 -0.30 6.72 11.99
N PRO A 87 -0.06 6.05 13.13
CA PRO A 87 1.15 5.25 13.28
C PRO A 87 1.29 4.12 12.26
N LEU A 88 0.16 3.55 11.80
CA LEU A 88 0.17 2.51 10.77
C LEU A 88 0.54 3.08 9.41
N VAL A 89 0.04 4.25 9.08
CA VAL A 89 0.41 4.96 7.84
C VAL A 89 1.89 5.32 7.87
N ASP A 90 2.38 5.82 9.00
CA ASP A 90 3.80 6.13 9.20
C ASP A 90 4.67 4.87 9.02
N ALA A 91 4.21 3.73 9.53
CA ALA A 91 4.94 2.47 9.41
C ALA A 91 5.01 1.98 7.95
N VAL A 92 3.92 2.14 7.20
CA VAL A 92 3.90 1.82 5.76
C VAL A 92 4.85 2.73 5.00
N GLU A 93 4.84 4.03 5.28
CA GLU A 93 5.78 4.98 4.67
C GLU A 93 7.22 4.60 4.98
N ALA A 94 7.51 4.25 6.22
CA ALA A 94 8.86 3.83 6.64
C ALA A 94 9.29 2.54 5.93
N ALA A 95 8.38 1.58 5.74
CA ALA A 95 8.67 0.34 5.02
C ALA A 95 8.99 0.59 3.54
N LEU A 96 8.44 1.65 2.96
CA LEU A 96 8.68 2.04 1.57
C LEU A 96 9.87 3.00 1.42
N ALA A 97 10.59 3.28 2.50
CA ALA A 97 11.74 4.18 2.42
C ALA A 97 12.77 3.66 1.41
N PRO A 98 13.33 4.56 0.58
CA PRO A 98 14.37 4.18 -0.37
C PRO A 98 15.63 3.67 0.34
N ALA A 99 16.36 2.77 -0.32
CA ALA A 99 17.68 2.35 0.15
C ALA A 99 18.63 3.54 0.19
N ALA A 100 19.41 3.67 1.27
CA ALA A 100 20.31 4.81 1.47
C ALA A 100 21.38 4.94 0.36
N VAL A 101 21.84 3.81 -0.16
CA VAL A 101 22.91 3.77 -1.19
C VAL A 101 22.40 4.20 -2.56
N THR A 102 21.22 3.72 -2.97
CA THR A 102 20.67 3.95 -4.32
C THR A 102 19.67 5.09 -4.38
N GLY A 103 19.05 5.45 -3.26
CA GLY A 103 17.91 6.37 -3.24
C GLY A 103 16.63 5.79 -3.86
N LEU A 104 16.61 4.48 -4.10
CA LEU A 104 15.50 3.79 -4.77
C LEU A 104 14.92 2.71 -3.86
N GLN A 105 13.62 2.47 -4.04
CA GLN A 105 12.93 1.33 -3.44
C GLN A 105 12.56 0.35 -4.56
N ASP A 106 13.28 -0.75 -4.65
CA ASP A 106 13.11 -1.75 -5.71
C ASP A 106 12.56 -3.09 -5.21
N PHE A 107 12.12 -3.16 -3.95
CA PHE A 107 11.61 -4.38 -3.30
C PHE A 107 12.61 -5.55 -3.30
N GLY A 108 13.90 -5.29 -3.50
CA GLY A 108 14.88 -6.35 -3.68
C GLY A 108 14.82 -7.02 -5.06
N LEU A 109 14.21 -6.37 -6.05
CA LEU A 109 14.06 -6.84 -7.43
C LEU A 109 14.70 -5.83 -8.41
N PRO A 110 16.02 -5.60 -8.34
CA PRO A 110 16.66 -4.52 -9.08
C PRO A 110 16.60 -4.67 -10.61
N GLY A 111 16.34 -5.89 -11.11
CA GLY A 111 16.17 -6.14 -12.54
C GLY A 111 14.74 -5.97 -13.04
N MET A 112 13.79 -5.71 -12.17
CA MET A 112 12.36 -5.66 -12.49
C MET A 112 11.72 -4.33 -12.07
N VAL A 113 12.06 -3.84 -10.90
CA VAL A 113 11.52 -2.60 -10.33
C VAL A 113 12.62 -1.55 -10.29
N GLN A 114 12.30 -0.37 -10.80
CA GLN A 114 13.19 0.78 -10.69
C GLN A 114 12.99 1.49 -9.36
N HIS A 115 11.74 1.83 -9.04
CA HIS A 115 11.41 2.58 -7.84
C HIS A 115 9.92 2.47 -7.53
N ALA A 116 9.60 2.40 -6.24
CA ALA A 116 8.22 2.45 -5.77
C ALA A 116 8.08 3.50 -4.67
N TYR A 117 6.94 4.16 -4.63
CA TYR A 117 6.72 5.27 -3.70
C TYR A 117 5.22 5.50 -3.50
N ILE A 118 4.88 6.15 -2.38
CA ILE A 118 3.52 6.63 -2.17
C ILE A 118 3.29 7.81 -3.12
N ALA A 119 2.27 7.70 -3.96
CA ALA A 119 2.00 8.66 -5.03
C ALA A 119 0.58 9.18 -4.94
N GLY A 120 0.44 10.49 -4.86
CA GLY A 120 -0.85 11.13 -4.81
C GLY A 120 -1.35 11.36 -3.40
N ARG A 121 -2.66 11.27 -3.23
CA ARG A 121 -3.34 11.66 -1.99
C ARG A 121 -3.68 10.41 -1.17
N ILE A 122 -3.30 10.43 0.11
CA ILE A 122 -3.81 9.46 1.08
C ILE A 122 -5.19 9.95 1.52
N GLU A 123 -6.19 9.12 1.32
CA GLU A 123 -7.55 9.42 1.75
C GLU A 123 -7.83 8.72 3.07
N THR A 124 -8.43 9.45 4.01
CA THR A 124 -8.83 8.91 5.30
C THR A 124 -10.31 9.18 5.54
N ASP A 125 -10.96 8.22 6.19
CA ASP A 125 -12.34 8.36 6.66
C ASP A 125 -12.36 7.96 8.14
N GLU A 126 -12.65 8.93 9.01
CA GLU A 126 -12.86 8.68 10.43
C GLU A 126 -14.16 9.35 10.88
N GLY A 127 -14.96 8.60 11.64
CA GLY A 127 -16.20 9.12 12.22
C GLY A 127 -17.46 8.87 11.38
N VAL A 128 -17.36 8.65 10.08
CA VAL A 128 -18.51 8.27 9.24
C VAL A 128 -18.81 6.79 9.38
N LEU A 129 -17.77 5.98 9.63
CA LEU A 129 -17.86 4.53 9.71
C LEU A 129 -18.09 4.03 11.17
N GLY A 130 -18.61 4.86 12.04
CA GLY A 130 -18.83 4.53 13.46
C GLY A 130 -17.50 4.43 14.21
N ASP A 131 -17.23 3.28 14.83
CA ASP A 131 -16.00 3.04 15.59
C ASP A 131 -14.81 2.69 14.72
N GLN A 132 -14.96 2.68 13.40
CA GLN A 132 -13.90 2.33 12.48
C GLN A 132 -13.33 3.56 11.78
N ALA A 133 -12.08 3.44 11.33
CA ALA A 133 -11.46 4.39 10.43
C ALA A 133 -10.70 3.63 9.34
N VAL A 134 -10.59 4.25 8.17
CA VAL A 134 -9.95 3.69 7.00
C VAL A 134 -8.95 4.70 6.44
N ALA A 135 -7.79 4.23 6.03
CA ALA A 135 -6.88 4.98 5.17
C ALA A 135 -6.68 4.22 3.86
N ILE A 136 -6.65 4.96 2.76
CA ILE A 136 -6.34 4.42 1.43
C ILE A 136 -5.03 5.07 1.00
N VAL A 137 -3.99 4.25 0.88
CA VAL A 137 -2.63 4.70 0.55
C VAL A 137 -2.31 4.30 -0.88
N PRO A 138 -2.18 5.26 -1.81
CA PRO A 138 -1.84 4.95 -3.19
C PRO A 138 -0.34 4.77 -3.35
N ILE A 139 0.05 3.74 -4.10
CA ILE A 139 1.46 3.43 -4.38
C ILE A 139 1.62 3.27 -5.88
N GLU A 140 2.70 3.86 -6.41
CA GLU A 140 3.12 3.62 -7.78
C GLU A 140 4.43 2.86 -7.82
N ILE A 141 4.53 1.95 -8.77
CA ILE A 141 5.70 1.11 -9.02
C ILE A 141 6.17 1.36 -10.43
N LEU A 142 7.36 1.95 -10.56
CA LEU A 142 8.01 2.16 -11.85
C LEU A 142 8.81 0.91 -12.18
N CYS A 143 8.48 0.27 -13.30
CA CYS A 143 9.15 -0.95 -13.74
C CYS A 143 10.24 -0.64 -14.77
N LEU A 144 11.23 -1.53 -14.80
CA LEU A 144 12.31 -1.47 -15.80
C LEU A 144 11.90 -2.13 -17.11
#